data_b600858e26595a3ab3a47427f9c7e542
#
_entry.id   b600858e26595a3ab3a47427f9c7e542
#
_cell.length_a   1.000
_cell.length_b   1.000
_cell.length_c   1.000
_cell.angle_alpha   90.00
_cell.angle_beta   90.00
_cell.angle_gamma   90.00
#
_symmetry.space_group_name_H-M   'P 1'
#
loop_
_entity.id
_entity.type
_entity.pdbx_description
1 polymer ?
#
loop_
_entity_poly.entity_id
_entity_poly.type
_entity_poly.pdbx_seq_one_letter_code
_entity_poly.pdbx_strand_id
1 'polypeptide(L)'
;MEDAEVLKELYETIKQNSKADYAGIIEQRASYPYLYHLSQIRENLVSFLPFDKDMRVLECNPECGALTGKLAMTGGVTVLAESELQEKILRERFKEPQEREKLDIRRQLPEHGRFDAILIAGHFYRWEKQLPALRELLAPGGKLYVADANRIGLKYLAGCQEEYCGGYFTGIDGYPDAAPGCVLWQ
;
A
#
# COMPACT_ATOMS: atom_id res chain seq x y z
N MET A 1 8.08 7.35 8.00
CA MET A 1 6.80 8.07 8.21
C MET A 1 6.76 9.15 7.16
N GLU A 2 5.83 9.07 6.21
CA GLU A 2 5.69 10.16 5.26
C GLU A 2 5.31 11.44 5.97
N ASP A 3 5.90 12.52 5.52
CA ASP A 3 5.61 13.84 6.06
C ASP A 3 4.13 14.15 5.76
N ALA A 4 3.37 14.52 6.77
CA ALA A 4 1.96 14.89 6.63
C ALA A 4 1.76 16.04 5.63
N GLU A 5 2.78 16.80 5.34
CA GLU A 5 2.80 17.86 4.35
C GLU A 5 2.80 17.28 2.93
N VAL A 6 3.60 16.25 2.68
CA VAL A 6 3.63 15.53 1.39
C VAL A 6 2.26 14.92 1.07
N LEU A 7 1.61 14.30 2.05
CA LEU A 7 0.27 13.73 1.85
C LEU A 7 -0.79 14.81 1.55
N LYS A 8 -0.67 16.00 2.14
CA LYS A 8 -1.54 17.14 1.81
C LYS A 8 -1.33 17.63 0.38
N GLU A 9 -0.08 17.75 -0.05
CA GLU A 9 0.24 18.12 -1.44
C GLU A 9 -0.30 17.08 -2.43
N LEU A 10 -0.14 15.79 -2.13
CA LEU A 10 -0.69 14.71 -2.94
C LEU A 10 -2.23 14.76 -2.99
N TYR A 11 -2.89 15.07 -1.87
CA TYR A 11 -4.34 15.26 -1.85
C TYR A 11 -4.79 16.36 -2.80
N GLU A 12 -4.18 17.55 -2.70
CA GLU A 12 -4.54 18.66 -3.60
C GLU A 12 -4.23 18.33 -5.06
N THR A 13 -3.13 17.62 -5.33
CA THR A 13 -2.79 17.16 -6.67
C THR A 13 -3.85 16.21 -7.23
N ILE A 14 -4.26 15.20 -6.45
CA ILE A 14 -5.27 14.21 -6.84
C ILE A 14 -6.63 14.88 -7.08
N LYS A 15 -6.97 15.87 -6.25
CA LYS A 15 -8.23 16.60 -6.34
C LYS A 15 -8.34 17.44 -7.61
N GLN A 16 -7.22 18.04 -8.05
CA GLN A 16 -7.19 18.97 -9.18
C GLN A 16 -6.96 18.29 -10.52
N ASN A 17 -6.52 17.04 -10.54
CA ASN A 17 -6.10 16.35 -11.75
C ASN A 17 -6.81 15.00 -11.92
N SER A 18 -6.89 14.54 -13.14
CA SER A 18 -7.35 13.18 -13.44
C SER A 18 -6.21 12.16 -13.37
N LYS A 19 -6.56 10.87 -13.30
CA LYS A 19 -5.54 9.81 -13.34
C LYS A 19 -4.71 9.81 -14.63
N ALA A 20 -5.28 10.31 -15.74
CA ALA A 20 -4.57 10.42 -17.01
C ALA A 20 -3.41 11.43 -16.96
N ASP A 21 -3.50 12.43 -16.07
CA ASP A 21 -2.50 13.48 -15.93
C ASP A 21 -1.31 13.06 -15.05
N TYR A 22 -1.45 11.97 -14.29
CA TYR A 22 -0.43 11.58 -13.29
C TYR A 22 0.95 11.33 -13.87
N ALA A 23 1.06 10.77 -15.07
CA ALA A 23 2.36 10.53 -15.69
C ALA A 23 3.12 11.84 -15.93
N GLY A 24 2.45 12.85 -16.48
CA GLY A 24 3.05 14.18 -16.69
C GLY A 24 3.40 14.90 -15.37
N ILE A 25 2.57 14.73 -14.34
CA ILE A 25 2.83 15.30 -13.01
C ILE A 25 4.06 14.67 -12.37
N ILE A 26 4.20 13.33 -12.47
CA ILE A 26 5.36 12.61 -11.94
C ILE A 26 6.64 13.10 -12.62
N GLU A 27 6.61 13.25 -13.95
CA GLU A 27 7.75 13.75 -14.73
C GLU A 27 8.12 15.19 -14.33
N GLN A 28 7.13 16.06 -14.20
CA GLN A 28 7.33 17.45 -13.82
C GLN A 28 7.85 17.62 -12.39
N ARG A 29 7.30 16.86 -11.44
CA ARG A 29 7.69 16.92 -10.03
C ARG A 29 9.04 16.24 -9.76
N ALA A 30 9.39 15.23 -10.52
CA ALA A 30 10.63 14.45 -10.43
C ALA A 30 10.99 14.04 -9.00
N SER A 31 9.99 13.69 -8.19
CA SER A 31 10.16 13.34 -6.78
C SER A 31 9.62 11.94 -6.46
N TYR A 32 10.29 11.26 -5.52
CA TYR A 32 9.95 9.89 -5.14
C TYR A 32 8.52 9.73 -4.61
N PRO A 33 7.98 10.61 -3.74
CA PRO A 33 6.59 10.49 -3.29
C PRO A 33 5.57 10.48 -4.43
N TYR A 34 5.75 11.36 -5.42
CA TYR A 34 4.85 11.40 -6.57
C TYR A 34 4.95 10.13 -7.41
N LEU A 35 6.16 9.65 -7.66
CA LEU A 35 6.38 8.37 -8.34
C LEU A 35 5.75 7.22 -7.55
N TYR A 36 5.98 7.16 -6.25
CA TYR A 36 5.51 6.09 -5.38
C TYR A 36 3.99 6.04 -5.27
N HIS A 37 3.32 7.20 -5.10
CA HIS A 37 1.89 7.23 -4.83
C HIS A 37 1.01 7.32 -6.08
N LEU A 38 1.49 7.92 -7.17
CA LEU A 38 0.66 8.16 -8.35
C LEU A 38 0.94 7.20 -9.50
N SER A 39 2.13 6.58 -9.55
CA SER A 39 2.55 5.75 -10.68
C SER A 39 1.75 4.45 -10.80
N GLN A 40 1.28 4.19 -12.01
CA GLN A 40 0.67 2.91 -12.39
C GLN A 40 1.68 1.75 -12.42
N ILE A 41 2.98 2.03 -12.48
CA ILE A 41 4.02 0.99 -12.45
C ILE A 41 3.91 0.11 -11.20
N ARG A 42 3.44 0.66 -10.09
CA ARG A 42 3.21 -0.10 -8.86
C ARG A 42 2.19 -1.22 -9.01
N GLU A 43 1.25 -1.10 -9.93
CA GLU A 43 0.28 -2.16 -10.22
C GLU A 43 0.95 -3.48 -10.64
N ASN A 44 2.19 -3.42 -11.16
CA ASN A 44 2.98 -4.61 -11.47
C ASN A 44 3.22 -5.50 -10.24
N LEU A 45 3.21 -4.92 -9.02
CA LEU A 45 3.34 -5.68 -7.78
C LEU A 45 2.21 -6.71 -7.59
N VAL A 46 1.05 -6.45 -8.13
CA VAL A 46 -0.15 -7.30 -7.98
C VAL A 46 -0.62 -7.91 -9.29
N SER A 47 -0.10 -7.47 -10.44
CA SER A 47 -0.58 -7.88 -11.75
C SER A 47 -0.34 -9.36 -12.08
N PHE A 48 0.64 -10.00 -11.44
CA PHE A 48 0.93 -11.42 -11.61
C PHE A 48 0.18 -12.31 -10.61
N LEU A 49 -0.49 -11.71 -9.61
CA LEU A 49 -1.27 -12.47 -8.65
C LEU A 49 -2.58 -12.96 -9.29
N PRO A 50 -3.03 -14.16 -8.92
CA PRO A 50 -4.22 -14.77 -9.51
C PRO A 50 -5.50 -14.17 -8.94
N PHE A 51 -5.67 -12.86 -9.06
CA PHE A 51 -6.89 -12.19 -8.66
C PHE A 51 -7.97 -12.34 -9.73
N ASP A 52 -9.11 -12.85 -9.31
CA ASP A 52 -10.27 -13.07 -10.15
C ASP A 52 -11.30 -11.97 -9.94
N LYS A 53 -12.13 -11.70 -10.95
CA LYS A 53 -13.15 -10.64 -10.92
C LYS A 53 -14.29 -10.90 -9.92
N ASP A 54 -14.40 -12.13 -9.39
CA ASP A 54 -15.38 -12.48 -8.38
C ASP A 54 -14.82 -12.47 -6.96
N MET A 55 -13.50 -12.29 -6.79
CA MET A 55 -12.82 -12.28 -5.50
C MET A 55 -13.11 -11.00 -4.72
N ARG A 56 -13.27 -11.15 -3.41
CA ARG A 56 -13.29 -10.06 -2.43
C ARG A 56 -11.91 -9.90 -1.83
N VAL A 57 -11.36 -8.71 -1.95
CA VAL A 57 -10.00 -8.42 -1.52
C VAL A 57 -10.02 -7.43 -0.35
N LEU A 58 -9.19 -7.67 0.66
CA LEU A 58 -8.87 -6.70 1.72
C LEU A 58 -7.48 -6.13 1.45
N GLU A 59 -7.40 -4.83 1.25
CA GLU A 59 -6.12 -4.11 1.10
C GLU A 59 -5.75 -3.42 2.41
N CYS A 60 -4.65 -3.86 2.99
CA CYS A 60 -4.00 -3.22 4.12
C CYS A 60 -2.87 -2.32 3.61
N ASN A 61 -2.69 -1.13 4.13
CA ASN A 61 -1.72 -0.13 3.65
C ASN A 61 -1.97 0.34 2.20
N PRO A 62 -3.15 0.88 1.88
CA PRO A 62 -3.47 1.36 0.52
C PRO A 62 -2.64 2.57 0.12
N GLU A 63 -2.05 3.27 1.07
CA GLU A 63 -1.35 4.54 0.89
C GLU A 63 -2.26 5.55 0.15
N CYS A 64 -1.84 6.10 -0.98
CA CYS A 64 -2.69 6.94 -1.82
C CYS A 64 -3.43 6.14 -2.91
N GLY A 65 -3.57 4.81 -2.77
CA GLY A 65 -4.37 3.98 -3.67
C GLY A 65 -3.69 3.59 -4.98
N ALA A 66 -2.36 3.51 -5.02
CA ALA A 66 -1.64 3.13 -6.24
C ALA A 66 -1.95 1.69 -6.69
N LEU A 67 -2.20 0.78 -5.76
CA LEU A 67 -2.59 -0.61 -6.03
C LEU A 67 -4.10 -0.80 -6.08
N THR A 68 -4.85 0.01 -5.32
CA THR A 68 -6.29 -0.09 -5.12
C THR A 68 -7.05 -0.13 -6.46
N GLY A 69 -6.63 0.67 -7.45
CA GLY A 69 -7.26 0.70 -8.77
C GLY A 69 -7.23 -0.66 -9.46
N LYS A 70 -6.11 -1.37 -9.38
CA LYS A 70 -5.98 -2.71 -9.93
C LYS A 70 -6.80 -3.74 -9.17
N LEU A 71 -6.80 -3.65 -7.84
CA LEU A 71 -7.59 -4.54 -6.99
C LEU A 71 -9.10 -4.31 -7.17
N ALA A 72 -9.54 -3.09 -7.46
CA ALA A 72 -10.94 -2.77 -7.75
C ALA A 72 -11.49 -3.42 -9.04
N MET A 73 -10.62 -4.00 -9.87
CA MET A 73 -11.05 -4.83 -11.01
C MET A 73 -11.55 -6.21 -10.61
N THR A 74 -11.40 -6.59 -9.35
CA THR A 74 -11.97 -7.82 -8.75
C THR A 74 -13.46 -7.64 -8.39
N GLY A 75 -14.04 -8.56 -7.64
CA GLY A 75 -15.44 -8.53 -7.20
C GLY A 75 -15.77 -7.44 -6.17
N GLY A 76 -14.73 -6.83 -5.59
CA GLY A 76 -14.80 -5.73 -4.65
C GLY A 76 -13.58 -5.69 -3.75
N VAL A 77 -13.18 -4.48 -3.37
CA VAL A 77 -12.06 -4.28 -2.46
C VAL A 77 -12.47 -3.48 -1.24
N THR A 78 -12.17 -4.02 -0.06
CA THR A 78 -12.20 -3.28 1.21
C THR A 78 -10.82 -2.73 1.47
N VAL A 79 -10.72 -1.44 1.74
CA VAL A 79 -9.45 -0.70 1.86
C VAL A 79 -9.35 -0.11 3.26
N LEU A 80 -8.23 -0.34 3.94
CA LEU A 80 -8.02 0.15 5.31
C LEU A 80 -7.18 1.43 5.30
N ALA A 81 -7.84 2.57 5.34
CA ALA A 81 -7.18 3.87 5.46
C ALA A 81 -6.67 4.09 6.91
N GLU A 82 -5.39 4.46 7.05
CA GLU A 82 -4.76 4.70 8.36
C GLU A 82 -5.19 6.02 9.02
N SER A 83 -5.56 7.00 8.19
CA SER A 83 -5.91 8.34 8.65
C SER A 83 -7.11 8.92 7.89
N GLU A 84 -7.71 9.97 8.46
CA GLU A 84 -8.77 10.71 7.78
C GLU A 84 -8.29 11.34 6.46
N LEU A 85 -7.05 11.80 6.42
CA LEU A 85 -6.48 12.36 5.19
C LEU A 85 -6.33 11.29 4.11
N GLN A 86 -5.84 10.12 4.47
CA GLN A 86 -5.72 9.00 3.54
C GLN A 86 -7.10 8.54 3.03
N GLU A 87 -8.11 8.48 3.91
CA GLU A 87 -9.49 8.22 3.49
C GLU A 87 -9.99 9.27 2.47
N LYS A 88 -9.73 10.56 2.70
CA LYS A 88 -10.07 11.64 1.75
C LYS A 88 -9.36 11.47 0.41
N ILE A 89 -8.07 11.14 0.44
CA ILE A 89 -7.28 10.87 -0.76
C ILE A 89 -7.90 9.73 -1.58
N LEU A 90 -8.21 8.62 -0.94
CA LEU A 90 -8.80 7.45 -1.61
C LEU A 90 -10.18 7.78 -2.19
N ARG A 91 -11.04 8.48 -1.44
CA ARG A 91 -12.35 8.90 -1.93
C ARG A 91 -12.26 9.84 -3.12
N GLU A 92 -11.29 10.75 -3.13
CA GLU A 92 -11.09 11.68 -4.23
C GLU A 92 -10.51 10.98 -5.46
N ARG A 93 -9.52 10.10 -5.26
CA ARG A 93 -8.88 9.36 -6.35
C ARG A 93 -9.84 8.42 -7.08
N PHE A 94 -10.80 7.84 -6.35
CA PHE A 94 -11.79 6.90 -6.86
C PHE A 94 -13.20 7.46 -6.79
N LYS A 95 -13.36 8.74 -7.18
CA LYS A 95 -14.62 9.45 -7.12
C LYS A 95 -15.64 9.05 -8.18
N GLU A 96 -15.17 8.42 -9.26
CA GLU A 96 -16.05 7.99 -10.35
C GLU A 96 -17.05 6.92 -9.86
N PRO A 97 -18.34 6.98 -10.24
CA PRO A 97 -19.37 6.08 -9.72
C PRO A 97 -19.03 4.61 -9.85
N GLN A 98 -18.49 4.20 -10.99
CA GLN A 98 -18.12 2.81 -11.30
C GLN A 98 -16.99 2.28 -10.39
N GLU A 99 -16.09 3.15 -9.95
CA GLU A 99 -15.01 2.79 -9.04
C GLU A 99 -15.51 2.75 -7.59
N ARG A 100 -16.33 3.74 -7.21
CA ARG A 100 -16.91 3.83 -5.86
C ARG A 100 -17.75 2.62 -5.48
N GLU A 101 -18.51 2.05 -6.40
CA GLU A 101 -19.34 0.87 -6.15
C GLU A 101 -18.53 -0.35 -5.75
N LYS A 102 -17.27 -0.41 -6.14
CA LYS A 102 -16.37 -1.53 -5.85
C LYS A 102 -15.45 -1.30 -4.65
N LEU A 103 -15.46 -0.10 -4.09
CA LEU A 103 -14.61 0.27 -2.97
C LEU A 103 -15.40 0.43 -1.67
N ASP A 104 -14.99 -0.32 -0.65
CA ASP A 104 -15.42 -0.13 0.74
C ASP A 104 -14.23 0.41 1.55
N ILE A 105 -14.20 1.73 1.76
CA ILE A 105 -13.10 2.41 2.46
C ILE A 105 -13.43 2.49 3.94
N ARG A 106 -12.61 1.88 4.77
CA ARG A 106 -12.74 1.80 6.22
C ARG A 106 -11.48 2.30 6.93
N ARG A 107 -11.61 2.67 8.19
CA ARG A 107 -10.51 3.07 9.07
C ARG A 107 -10.18 2.02 10.13
N GLN A 108 -10.98 0.98 10.21
CA GLN A 108 -10.82 -0.11 11.16
C GLN A 108 -10.98 -1.45 10.46
N LEU A 109 -10.26 -2.43 10.97
CA LEU A 109 -10.40 -3.80 10.52
C LEU A 109 -11.85 -4.26 10.69
N PRO A 110 -12.46 -4.88 9.66
CA PRO A 110 -13.81 -5.44 9.80
C PRO A 110 -13.86 -6.48 10.92
N GLU A 111 -14.89 -6.43 11.74
CA GLU A 111 -15.10 -7.48 12.75
C GLU A 111 -15.49 -8.81 12.14
N HIS A 112 -16.19 -8.76 11.02
CA HIS A 112 -16.65 -9.92 10.27
C HIS A 112 -16.42 -9.70 8.77
N GLY A 113 -16.16 -10.81 8.08
CA GLY A 113 -15.97 -10.80 6.64
C GLY A 113 -15.45 -12.13 6.15
N ARG A 114 -15.43 -12.29 4.84
CA ARG A 114 -14.79 -13.41 4.16
C ARG A 114 -14.12 -12.85 2.92
N PHE A 115 -12.80 -12.75 2.98
CA PHE A 115 -11.98 -12.28 1.89
C PHE A 115 -11.26 -13.44 1.23
N ASP A 116 -11.31 -13.48 -0.09
CA ASP A 116 -10.59 -14.49 -0.87
C ASP A 116 -9.11 -14.19 -0.93
N ALA A 117 -8.76 -12.90 -0.77
CA ALA A 117 -7.39 -12.46 -0.64
C ALA A 117 -7.27 -11.29 0.35
N ILE A 118 -6.17 -11.28 1.10
CA ILE A 118 -5.74 -10.13 1.91
C ILE A 118 -4.38 -9.72 1.38
N LEU A 119 -4.19 -8.44 1.06
CA LEU A 119 -2.92 -7.87 0.60
C LEU A 119 -2.36 -6.91 1.64
N ILE A 120 -1.12 -7.14 2.05
CA ILE A 120 -0.31 -6.22 2.83
C ILE A 120 0.88 -5.80 1.96
N ALA A 121 0.88 -4.54 1.52
CA ALA A 121 1.94 -3.99 0.68
C ALA A 121 2.71 -2.90 1.44
N GLY A 122 3.90 -3.24 1.91
CA GLY A 122 4.72 -2.41 2.79
C GLY A 122 4.31 -2.44 4.26
N HIS A 123 5.22 -2.02 5.12
CA HIS A 123 4.99 -1.85 6.56
C HIS A 123 4.37 -3.07 7.26
N PHE A 124 4.75 -4.27 6.87
CA PHE A 124 4.19 -5.52 7.42
C PHE A 124 4.32 -5.61 8.94
N TYR A 125 5.36 -5.04 9.54
CA TYR A 125 5.58 -4.99 10.98
C TYR A 125 4.39 -4.40 11.77
N ARG A 126 3.56 -3.56 11.15
CA ARG A 126 2.35 -3.00 11.78
C ARG A 126 1.24 -4.04 11.92
N TRP A 127 1.29 -5.10 11.13
CA TRP A 127 0.24 -6.11 11.02
C TRP A 127 0.53 -7.41 11.75
N GLU A 128 1.77 -7.62 12.21
CA GLU A 128 2.18 -8.85 12.91
C GLU A 128 1.22 -9.26 14.02
N LYS A 129 0.90 -8.33 14.91
CA LYS A 129 0.01 -8.60 16.04
C LYS A 129 -1.44 -8.82 15.62
N GLN A 130 -1.80 -8.41 14.41
CA GLN A 130 -3.15 -8.54 13.86
C GLN A 130 -3.30 -9.77 12.95
N LEU A 131 -2.23 -10.52 12.71
CA LEU A 131 -2.27 -11.74 11.87
C LEU A 131 -3.36 -12.74 12.30
N PRO A 132 -3.62 -13.01 13.58
CA PRO A 132 -4.72 -13.88 13.98
C PRO A 132 -6.08 -13.36 13.51
N ALA A 133 -6.34 -12.06 13.67
CA ALA A 133 -7.59 -11.43 13.23
C ALA A 133 -7.72 -11.44 11.69
N LEU A 134 -6.63 -11.16 10.98
CA LEU A 134 -6.60 -11.26 9.51
C LEU A 134 -6.89 -12.67 9.03
N ARG A 135 -6.36 -13.68 9.72
CA ARG A 135 -6.64 -15.09 9.39
C ARG A 135 -8.11 -15.43 9.53
N GLU A 136 -8.80 -14.92 10.54
CA GLU A 136 -10.24 -15.15 10.74
C GLU A 136 -11.11 -14.48 9.65
N LEU A 137 -10.59 -13.43 9.04
CA LEU A 137 -11.24 -12.73 7.93
C LEU A 137 -11.06 -13.45 6.58
N LEU A 138 -10.12 -14.39 6.45
CA LEU A 138 -9.96 -15.15 5.22
C LEU A 138 -11.11 -16.13 5.01
N ALA A 139 -11.58 -16.22 3.78
CA ALA A 139 -12.47 -17.27 3.33
C ALA A 139 -11.74 -18.63 3.36
N PRO A 140 -12.48 -19.77 3.41
CA PRO A 140 -11.86 -21.08 3.23
C PRO A 140 -11.09 -21.12 1.91
N GLY A 141 -9.78 -21.43 1.97
CA GLY A 141 -8.87 -21.39 0.81
C GLY A 141 -8.36 -19.99 0.43
N GLY A 142 -8.82 -18.94 1.12
CA GLY A 142 -8.31 -17.58 0.94
C GLY A 142 -6.83 -17.44 1.27
N LYS A 143 -6.17 -16.44 0.69
CA LYS A 143 -4.72 -16.26 0.79
C LYS A 143 -4.35 -14.89 1.34
N LEU A 144 -3.31 -14.87 2.18
CA LEU A 144 -2.62 -13.66 2.57
C LEU A 144 -1.40 -13.44 1.67
N TYR A 145 -1.36 -12.31 1.00
CA TYR A 145 -0.22 -11.86 0.20
C TYR A 145 0.52 -10.75 0.96
N VAL A 146 1.82 -10.91 1.10
CA VAL A 146 2.68 -9.91 1.74
C VAL A 146 3.76 -9.51 0.77
N ALA A 147 3.90 -8.21 0.55
CA ALA A 147 4.98 -7.62 -0.21
C ALA A 147 5.63 -6.53 0.65
N ASP A 148 6.86 -6.75 1.08
CA ASP A 148 7.58 -5.79 1.91
C ASP A 148 9.05 -5.69 1.51
N ALA A 149 9.73 -4.65 1.99
CA ALA A 149 11.15 -4.48 1.78
C ALA A 149 11.93 -5.56 2.54
N ASN A 150 12.88 -6.17 1.85
CA ASN A 150 13.75 -7.20 2.45
C ASN A 150 15.06 -6.55 2.87
N ARG A 151 15.53 -6.80 4.10
CA ARG A 151 16.80 -6.29 4.62
C ARG A 151 18.03 -6.66 3.78
N ILE A 152 17.97 -7.79 3.06
CA ILE A 152 18.99 -8.24 2.13
C ILE A 152 18.57 -7.93 0.67
N GLY A 153 17.74 -6.91 0.50
CA GLY A 153 17.29 -6.49 -0.82
C GLY A 153 18.45 -6.05 -1.71
N LEU A 154 18.38 -6.38 -3.00
CA LEU A 154 19.42 -6.06 -3.97
C LEU A 154 19.81 -4.57 -3.97
N LYS A 155 18.85 -3.66 -3.73
CA LYS A 155 19.11 -2.23 -3.63
C LYS A 155 20.10 -1.87 -2.51
N TYR A 156 20.01 -2.54 -1.36
CA TYR A 156 20.92 -2.31 -0.23
C TYR A 156 22.31 -2.89 -0.49
N LEU A 157 22.39 -4.05 -1.15
CA LEU A 157 23.66 -4.60 -1.61
C LEU A 157 24.32 -3.72 -2.66
N ALA A 158 23.54 -2.98 -3.45
CA ALA A 158 24.02 -1.99 -4.41
C ALA A 158 24.39 -0.63 -3.78
N GLY A 159 24.33 -0.49 -2.45
CA GLY A 159 24.73 0.73 -1.74
C GLY A 159 23.62 1.79 -1.63
N CYS A 160 22.36 1.42 -1.70
CA CYS A 160 21.28 2.34 -1.34
C CYS A 160 21.16 2.43 0.19
N GLN A 161 20.83 3.62 0.68
CA GLN A 161 20.49 3.81 2.09
C GLN A 161 19.26 3.02 2.47
N GLU A 162 19.26 2.53 3.69
CA GLU A 162 18.13 1.87 4.29
C GLU A 162 17.05 2.90 4.68
N GLU A 163 15.79 2.62 4.34
CA GLU A 163 14.68 3.60 4.42
C GLU A 163 14.28 3.94 5.86
N TYR A 164 14.49 3.03 6.81
CA TYR A 164 14.03 3.18 8.18
C TYR A 164 15.08 3.79 9.11
N CYS A 165 16.34 3.47 8.91
CA CYS A 165 17.42 3.97 9.76
C CYS A 165 18.43 4.86 9.01
N GLY A 166 18.30 5.00 7.68
CA GLY A 166 19.14 5.89 6.87
C GLY A 166 20.60 5.46 6.73
N GLY A 167 20.97 4.30 7.29
CA GLY A 167 22.34 3.77 7.22
C GLY A 167 22.59 2.98 5.94
N TYR A 168 23.88 2.77 5.63
CA TYR A 168 24.30 1.87 4.55
C TYR A 168 24.59 0.49 5.13
N PHE A 169 24.11 -0.54 4.48
CA PHE A 169 24.33 -1.97 4.84
C PHE A 169 23.86 -2.38 6.24
N THR A 170 23.14 -1.52 6.95
CA THR A 170 22.69 -1.75 8.33
C THR A 170 21.83 -3.00 8.49
N GLY A 171 21.01 -3.33 7.50
CA GLY A 171 20.22 -4.55 7.49
C GLY A 171 21.07 -5.82 7.41
N ILE A 172 22.22 -5.78 6.73
CA ILE A 172 23.16 -6.90 6.61
C ILE A 172 23.78 -7.19 7.97
N ASP A 173 24.14 -6.15 8.71
CA ASP A 173 24.74 -6.25 10.05
C ASP A 173 23.71 -6.47 11.17
N GLY A 174 22.45 -6.66 10.84
CA GLY A 174 21.37 -6.93 11.80
C GLY A 174 20.88 -5.70 12.56
N TYR A 175 21.04 -4.51 12.00
CA TYR A 175 20.57 -3.22 12.58
C TYR A 175 21.16 -2.91 13.96
N PRO A 176 22.49 -2.88 14.13
CA PRO A 176 23.13 -2.76 15.46
C PRO A 176 22.71 -1.47 16.21
N ASP A 177 22.40 -0.39 15.49
CA ASP A 177 22.08 0.92 16.05
C ASP A 177 20.60 1.32 15.83
N ALA A 178 19.76 0.41 15.35
CA ALA A 178 18.37 0.74 15.06
C ALA A 178 17.50 0.83 16.31
N ALA A 179 16.64 1.83 16.36
CA ALA A 179 15.64 1.92 17.40
C ALA A 179 14.70 0.68 17.37
N PRO A 180 14.19 0.23 18.53
CA PRO A 180 13.26 -0.88 18.57
C PRO A 180 12.06 -0.65 17.64
N GLY A 181 11.80 -1.58 16.75
CA GLY A 181 10.73 -1.48 15.73
C GLY A 181 11.16 -1.01 14.35
N CYS A 182 12.43 -0.63 14.17
CA CYS A 182 12.98 -0.22 12.86
C CYS A 182 13.73 -1.36 12.15
N VAL A 183 13.22 -2.56 12.23
CA VAL A 183 13.90 -3.75 11.67
C VAL A 183 13.11 -4.28 10.48
N LEU A 184 13.74 -4.38 9.32
CA LEU A 184 13.17 -5.07 8.17
C LEU A 184 13.15 -6.58 8.42
N TRP A 185 12.18 -7.24 7.83
CA TRP A 185 11.97 -8.68 7.97
C TRP A 185 13.15 -9.52 7.47
N GLN A 186 13.38 -10.60 8.22
CA GLN A 186 14.34 -11.65 7.88
C GLN A 186 13.78 -12.61 6.85
#